data_43da292b02ef0c9882db7e70b185d05d
#
_entry.id   43da292b02ef0c9882db7e70b185d05d
#
_cell.length_a   1.000
_cell.length_b   1.000
_cell.length_c   1.000
_cell.angle_alpha   90.00
_cell.angle_beta   90.00
_cell.angle_gamma   90.00
#
_symmetry.space_group_name_H-M   'P 1'
#
loop_
_entity.id
_entity.type
_entity.pdbx_description
1 polymer ?
#
loop_
_entity_poly.entity_id
_entity_poly.type
_entity_poly.pdbx_seq_one_letter_code
_entity_poly.pdbx_strand_id
1 'polypeptide(L)'
;TTAVVTFSLSGSQEVPAVDTMAMGSGYALFDTTNNNVSLVAVTTIENATMAHIHTGFAGENGDVLVGLVESESTAGVWMTDGSIALDEATATQLLAGGHYVNVHTAANTGGEIRGQITPDNIEVYGIIANGLQEVPAVTTTASGAGAFTLNTSTGALSGSVTITGMTANMAHIHEGEMGVNGDVLIGLTAGTSGMWSVPANTTLTAEQMNVMADGGLYTNF
;
A
#
# COMPACT_ATOMS: atom_id res chain seq x y z
N THR A 1 11.15 19.19 -13.50
CA THR A 1 10.57 19.67 -12.23
C THR A 1 10.79 18.59 -11.17
N THR A 2 11.21 18.98 -9.98
CA THR A 2 11.41 18.05 -8.87
C THR A 2 10.17 18.05 -7.98
N ALA A 3 9.58 16.87 -7.81
CA ALA A 3 8.55 16.63 -6.81
C ALA A 3 9.18 16.07 -5.53
N VAL A 4 8.68 16.51 -4.39
CA VAL A 4 9.08 15.98 -3.07
C VAL A 4 7.91 15.13 -2.57
N VAL A 5 8.16 13.87 -2.27
CA VAL A 5 7.17 12.93 -1.75
C VAL A 5 7.61 12.49 -0.38
N THR A 6 6.82 12.77 0.65
CA THR A 6 7.09 12.32 2.03
C THR A 6 6.31 11.04 2.33
N PHE A 7 6.85 10.19 3.20
CA PHE A 7 6.20 8.96 3.63
C PHE A 7 6.58 8.59 5.07
N SER A 8 5.75 7.80 5.71
CA SER A 8 6.01 7.21 7.03
C SER A 8 6.11 5.70 6.92
N LEU A 9 6.92 5.07 7.77
CA LEU A 9 7.11 3.63 7.87
C LEU A 9 6.56 3.11 9.20
N SER A 10 5.84 2.01 9.14
CA SER A 10 5.31 1.30 10.31
C SER A 10 5.16 -0.19 10.03
N GLY A 11 5.11 -1.01 11.08
CA GLY A 11 4.82 -2.44 10.97
C GLY A 11 3.41 -2.73 10.46
N SER A 12 2.46 -1.84 10.71
CA SER A 12 1.07 -2.00 10.24
C SER A 12 0.92 -1.90 8.71
N GLN A 13 1.88 -1.32 8.01
CA GLN A 13 1.90 -1.26 6.54
C GLN A 13 2.53 -2.52 5.92
N GLU A 14 3.21 -3.36 6.69
CA GLU A 14 3.75 -4.64 6.21
C GLU A 14 2.63 -5.61 5.79
N VAL A 15 2.94 -6.53 4.90
CA VAL A 15 2.01 -7.56 4.40
C VAL A 15 2.63 -8.94 4.57
N PRO A 16 2.18 -9.73 5.56
CA PRO A 16 1.21 -9.38 6.62
C PRO A 16 1.77 -8.34 7.60
N ALA A 17 0.89 -7.63 8.30
CA ALA A 17 1.28 -6.63 9.27
C ALA A 17 2.16 -7.20 10.39
N VAL A 18 3.15 -6.44 10.82
CA VAL A 18 4.09 -6.78 11.90
C VAL A 18 3.75 -5.94 13.13
N ASP A 19 3.59 -6.63 14.28
CA ASP A 19 3.42 -5.97 15.57
C ASP A 19 4.78 -5.52 16.11
N THR A 20 5.10 -4.27 15.93
CA THR A 20 6.36 -3.66 16.35
C THR A 20 6.13 -2.20 16.75
N MET A 21 6.99 -1.72 17.66
CA MET A 21 7.05 -0.29 18.02
C MET A 21 8.00 0.48 17.09
N ALA A 22 8.70 -0.19 16.19
CA ALA A 22 9.58 0.44 15.24
C ALA A 22 8.80 1.33 14.26
N MET A 23 9.37 2.46 13.93
CA MET A 23 8.79 3.41 13.00
C MET A 23 9.87 4.15 12.21
N GLY A 24 9.46 4.81 11.17
CA GLY A 24 10.34 5.65 10.37
C GLY A 24 9.59 6.69 9.57
N SER A 25 10.34 7.55 8.94
CA SER A 25 9.85 8.54 7.98
C SER A 25 10.91 8.79 6.92
N GLY A 26 10.48 9.26 5.78
CA GLY A 26 11.40 9.55 4.70
C GLY A 26 10.83 10.52 3.69
N TYR A 27 11.66 10.82 2.70
CA TYR A 27 11.24 11.55 1.53
C TYR A 27 11.93 11.03 0.28
N ALA A 28 11.26 11.13 -0.83
CA ALA A 28 11.80 10.92 -2.15
C ALA A 28 11.78 12.24 -2.93
N LEU A 29 12.86 12.50 -3.64
CA LEU A 29 12.97 13.58 -4.62
C LEU A 29 12.84 12.94 -6.01
N PHE A 30 11.81 13.27 -6.72
CA PHE A 30 11.56 12.74 -8.05
C PHE A 30 11.68 13.84 -9.10
N ASP A 31 12.65 13.71 -10.02
CA ASP A 31 12.78 14.59 -11.19
C ASP A 31 11.90 14.07 -12.33
N THR A 32 10.75 14.71 -12.49
CA THR A 32 9.76 14.36 -13.54
C THR A 32 10.26 14.64 -14.98
N THR A 33 11.38 15.34 -15.15
CA THR A 33 11.95 15.62 -16.48
C THR A 33 12.81 14.47 -16.98
N ASN A 34 13.55 13.84 -16.06
CA ASN A 34 14.54 12.80 -16.38
C ASN A 34 14.16 11.44 -15.79
N ASN A 35 13.04 11.35 -15.09
CA ASN A 35 12.58 10.15 -14.36
C ASN A 35 13.63 9.62 -13.37
N ASN A 36 14.31 10.53 -12.69
CA ASN A 36 15.29 10.15 -11.67
C ASN A 36 14.71 10.30 -10.27
N VAL A 37 15.01 9.35 -9.40
CA VAL A 37 14.62 9.38 -7.98
C VAL A 37 15.82 9.28 -7.07
N SER A 38 15.82 10.06 -5.99
CA SER A 38 16.66 9.83 -4.82
C SER A 38 15.80 9.83 -3.57
N LEU A 39 16.18 9.01 -2.59
CA LEU A 39 15.36 8.76 -1.41
C LEU A 39 16.21 8.67 -0.16
N VAL A 40 15.66 9.18 0.94
CA VAL A 40 16.20 9.01 2.30
C VAL A 40 15.08 8.53 3.21
N ALA A 41 15.37 7.51 4.01
CA ALA A 41 14.51 7.02 5.08
C ALA A 41 15.27 7.01 6.40
N VAL A 42 14.65 7.51 7.45
CA VAL A 42 15.17 7.52 8.83
C VAL A 42 14.27 6.62 9.67
N THR A 43 14.86 5.69 10.41
CA THR A 43 14.14 4.71 11.20
C THR A 43 14.61 4.69 12.64
N THR A 44 13.76 4.15 13.54
CA THR A 44 14.14 3.86 14.93
C THR A 44 14.88 2.53 15.06
N ILE A 45 15.13 1.81 13.96
CA ILE A 45 15.80 0.51 13.94
C ILE A 45 17.29 0.74 13.76
N GLU A 46 18.08 0.47 14.80
CA GLU A 46 19.55 0.61 14.78
C GLU A 46 20.28 -0.64 14.27
N ASN A 47 19.59 -1.79 14.23
CA ASN A 47 20.15 -3.08 13.84
C ASN A 47 19.44 -3.67 12.62
N ALA A 48 19.00 -2.84 11.73
CA ALA A 48 18.44 -3.27 10.46
C ALA A 48 19.48 -4.03 9.64
N THR A 49 19.06 -5.08 8.96
CA THR A 49 19.95 -5.91 8.14
C THR A 49 20.04 -5.41 6.71
N MET A 50 18.98 -4.81 6.21
CA MET A 50 18.89 -4.24 4.86
C MET A 50 17.64 -3.36 4.73
N ALA A 51 17.62 -2.53 3.71
CA ALA A 51 16.44 -1.77 3.30
C ALA A 51 16.39 -1.68 1.77
N HIS A 52 15.17 -1.65 1.22
CA HIS A 52 14.94 -1.61 -0.22
C HIS A 52 13.79 -0.68 -0.58
N ILE A 53 13.78 -0.24 -1.83
CA ILE A 53 12.57 0.21 -2.53
C ILE A 53 12.04 -1.00 -3.30
N HIS A 54 10.75 -1.28 -3.14
CA HIS A 54 10.03 -2.34 -3.85
C HIS A 54 8.98 -1.77 -4.79
N THR A 55 8.64 -2.54 -5.81
CA THR A 55 7.49 -2.30 -6.68
C THR A 55 6.27 -2.99 -6.07
N GLY A 56 5.18 -2.26 -5.85
CA GLY A 56 3.92 -2.81 -5.32
C GLY A 56 3.04 -1.71 -4.74
N PHE A 57 1.74 -1.86 -4.91
CA PHE A 57 0.76 -0.99 -4.25
C PHE A 57 0.60 -1.36 -2.77
N ALA A 58 -0.01 -0.48 -1.99
CA ALA A 58 -0.32 -0.76 -0.60
C ALA A 58 -1.18 -2.04 -0.49
N GLY A 59 -0.87 -2.88 0.51
CA GLY A 59 -1.52 -4.18 0.70
C GLY A 59 -0.94 -5.33 -0.14
N GLU A 60 0.05 -5.08 -0.98
CA GLU A 60 0.68 -6.07 -1.86
C GLU A 60 2.19 -6.14 -1.60
N ASN A 61 2.76 -7.35 -1.68
CA ASN A 61 4.20 -7.54 -1.72
C ASN A 61 4.66 -7.59 -3.18
N GLY A 62 5.79 -6.93 -3.47
CA GLY A 62 6.36 -6.91 -4.79
C GLY A 62 7.88 -7.07 -4.80
N ASP A 63 8.45 -7.11 -5.98
CA ASP A 63 9.88 -7.34 -6.18
C ASP A 63 10.72 -6.12 -5.75
N VAL A 64 11.97 -6.39 -5.38
CA VAL A 64 12.95 -5.35 -5.10
C VAL A 64 13.24 -4.57 -6.37
N LEU A 65 13.06 -3.25 -6.31
CA LEU A 65 13.49 -2.33 -7.37
C LEU A 65 14.94 -1.90 -7.17
N VAL A 66 15.29 -1.44 -5.95
CA VAL A 66 16.63 -0.99 -5.63
C VAL A 66 16.96 -1.19 -4.15
N GLY A 67 18.19 -1.62 -3.85
CA GLY A 67 18.72 -1.65 -2.49
C GLY A 67 19.08 -0.25 -2.00
N LEU A 68 18.84 0.01 -0.71
CA LEU A 68 19.28 1.23 -0.04
C LEU A 68 20.60 0.98 0.69
N VAL A 69 21.38 2.04 0.85
CA VAL A 69 22.65 2.02 1.57
C VAL A 69 22.45 2.68 2.94
N GLU A 70 22.92 2.05 4.00
CA GLU A 70 22.91 2.68 5.32
C GLU A 70 24.00 3.72 5.42
N SER A 71 23.71 4.83 6.09
CA SER A 71 24.68 5.90 6.37
C SER A 71 25.81 5.38 7.26
N GLU A 72 27.05 5.56 6.85
CA GLU A 72 28.23 5.21 7.66
C GLU A 72 28.34 6.00 8.98
N SER A 73 27.72 7.18 9.03
CA SER A 73 27.79 8.08 10.18
C SER A 73 26.60 7.98 11.13
N THR A 74 25.49 7.43 10.69
CA THR A 74 24.25 7.45 11.47
C THR A 74 23.44 6.17 11.22
N ALA A 75 23.39 5.29 12.21
CA ALA A 75 22.59 4.09 12.15
C ALA A 75 21.09 4.40 11.96
N GLY A 76 20.38 3.56 11.23
CA GLY A 76 18.97 3.73 10.95
C GLY A 76 18.65 4.76 9.85
N VAL A 77 19.65 5.36 9.23
CA VAL A 77 19.47 6.24 8.06
C VAL A 77 19.85 5.49 6.78
N TRP A 78 18.86 5.29 5.92
CA TRP A 78 18.99 4.55 4.67
C TRP A 78 18.73 5.46 3.47
N MET A 79 19.50 5.32 2.39
CA MET A 79 19.38 6.18 1.22
C MET A 79 19.69 5.45 -0.07
N THR A 80 19.24 6.00 -1.19
CA THR A 80 19.69 5.56 -2.51
C THR A 80 21.18 5.89 -2.68
N ASP A 81 21.93 5.02 -3.38
CA ASP A 81 23.30 5.33 -3.80
C ASP A 81 23.24 6.31 -4.98
N GLY A 82 23.19 7.58 -4.65
CA GLY A 82 22.97 8.66 -5.61
C GLY A 82 21.55 8.72 -6.15
N SER A 83 21.42 9.20 -7.38
CA SER A 83 20.15 9.32 -8.10
C SER A 83 19.95 8.10 -9.00
N ILE A 84 18.78 7.48 -8.90
CA ILE A 84 18.41 6.26 -9.64
C ILE A 84 17.57 6.67 -10.84
N ALA A 85 18.00 6.27 -12.05
CA ALA A 85 17.22 6.46 -13.26
C ALA A 85 16.13 5.38 -13.37
N LEU A 86 14.89 5.81 -13.54
CA LEU A 86 13.73 4.94 -13.75
C LEU A 86 13.36 4.93 -15.23
N ASP A 87 12.90 3.79 -15.73
CA ASP A 87 12.20 3.78 -17.00
C ASP A 87 10.82 4.44 -16.89
N GLU A 88 10.18 4.72 -18.01
CA GLU A 88 8.89 5.44 -18.06
C GLU A 88 7.77 4.68 -17.31
N ALA A 89 7.75 3.35 -17.42
CA ALA A 89 6.73 2.53 -16.77
C ALA A 89 6.88 2.57 -15.25
N THR A 90 8.11 2.41 -14.75
CA THR A 90 8.45 2.48 -13.32
C THR A 90 8.19 3.88 -12.75
N ALA A 91 8.55 4.94 -13.49
CA ALA A 91 8.28 6.33 -13.10
C ALA A 91 6.77 6.60 -13.01
N THR A 92 5.99 6.11 -13.97
CA THR A 92 4.52 6.21 -13.97
C THR A 92 3.93 5.48 -12.76
N GLN A 93 4.42 4.29 -12.45
CA GLN A 93 3.96 3.51 -11.30
C GLN A 93 4.33 4.19 -9.97
N LEU A 94 5.50 4.83 -9.87
CA LEU A 94 5.89 5.60 -8.69
C LEU A 94 4.92 6.76 -8.46
N LEU A 95 4.57 7.50 -9.51
CA LEU A 95 3.60 8.60 -9.45
C LEU A 95 2.18 8.13 -9.15
N ALA A 96 1.88 6.86 -9.39
CA ALA A 96 0.61 6.23 -9.03
C ALA A 96 0.59 5.66 -7.59
N GLY A 97 1.67 5.79 -6.82
CA GLY A 97 1.80 5.24 -5.47
C GLY A 97 2.13 3.73 -5.42
N GLY A 98 2.65 3.18 -6.51
CA GLY A 98 2.96 1.75 -6.65
C GLY A 98 4.37 1.35 -6.23
N HIS A 99 4.99 2.08 -5.30
CA HIS A 99 6.29 1.73 -4.72
C HIS A 99 6.29 1.94 -3.21
N TYR A 100 7.11 1.17 -2.50
CA TYR A 100 7.25 1.29 -1.06
C TYR A 100 8.69 1.06 -0.61
N VAL A 101 9.03 1.64 0.53
CA VAL A 101 10.27 1.33 1.26
C VAL A 101 9.98 0.24 2.28
N ASN A 102 10.91 -0.68 2.42
CA ASN A 102 10.83 -1.77 3.39
C ASN A 102 12.16 -1.92 4.11
N VAL A 103 12.14 -2.03 5.43
CA VAL A 103 13.32 -2.16 6.29
C VAL A 103 13.26 -3.48 7.03
N HIS A 104 14.30 -4.28 6.88
CA HIS A 104 14.38 -5.65 7.39
C HIS A 104 15.24 -5.74 8.64
N THR A 105 14.91 -6.70 9.50
CA THR A 105 15.72 -7.09 10.67
C THR A 105 15.94 -8.60 10.68
N ALA A 106 16.81 -9.05 11.55
CA ALA A 106 17.02 -10.50 11.75
C ALA A 106 15.75 -11.20 12.28
N ALA A 107 14.90 -10.50 13.02
CA ALA A 107 13.64 -11.02 13.53
C ALA A 107 12.54 -11.04 12.46
N ASN A 108 12.53 -10.04 11.57
CA ASN A 108 11.55 -9.86 10.53
C ASN A 108 12.27 -9.77 9.17
N THR A 109 12.68 -10.92 8.64
CA THR A 109 13.44 -11.03 7.40
C THR A 109 12.64 -10.65 6.16
N GLY A 110 11.31 -10.70 6.22
CA GLY A 110 10.39 -10.22 5.19
C GLY A 110 10.15 -8.71 5.21
N GLY A 111 10.54 -8.04 6.30
CA GLY A 111 10.34 -6.62 6.59
C GLY A 111 9.77 -6.41 7.97
N GLU A 112 10.29 -5.45 8.72
CA GLU A 112 9.78 -5.05 10.03
C GLU A 112 8.90 -3.82 9.95
N ILE A 113 9.29 -2.85 9.13
CA ILE A 113 8.51 -1.64 8.84
C ILE A 113 8.50 -1.35 7.36
N ARG A 114 7.35 -0.90 6.88
CA ARG A 114 7.11 -0.52 5.49
C ARG A 114 6.51 0.88 5.40
N GLY A 115 6.86 1.62 4.36
CA GLY A 115 6.26 2.91 4.02
C GLY A 115 5.93 3.01 2.55
N GLN A 116 4.64 3.19 2.23
CA GLN A 116 4.23 3.43 0.85
C GLN A 116 4.65 4.83 0.42
N ILE A 117 5.25 4.94 -0.76
CA ILE A 117 5.65 6.22 -1.35
C ILE A 117 4.42 6.79 -2.06
N THR A 118 3.76 7.79 -1.44
CA THR A 118 2.49 8.32 -1.90
C THR A 118 2.62 9.80 -2.27
N PRO A 119 2.67 10.15 -3.57
CA PRO A 119 2.51 11.55 -4.02
C PRO A 119 1.22 12.18 -3.49
N ASP A 120 1.16 13.52 -3.44
CA ASP A 120 0.06 14.28 -2.82
C ASP A 120 -1.35 13.95 -3.35
N ASN A 121 -1.43 13.48 -4.60
CA ASN A 121 -2.69 13.08 -5.23
C ASN A 121 -3.02 11.58 -5.02
N ILE A 122 -2.26 10.87 -4.18
CA ILE A 122 -2.46 9.46 -3.90
C ILE A 122 -2.90 9.28 -2.46
N GLU A 123 -4.04 8.64 -2.28
CA GLU A 123 -4.58 8.25 -0.99
C GLU A 123 -4.62 6.73 -0.85
N VAL A 124 -4.29 6.24 0.36
CA VAL A 124 -4.30 4.80 0.67
C VAL A 124 -5.35 4.54 1.74
N TYR A 125 -6.25 3.62 1.44
CA TYR A 125 -7.33 3.17 2.34
C TYR A 125 -7.03 1.74 2.80
N GLY A 126 -6.68 1.59 4.08
CA GLY A 126 -6.50 0.27 4.70
C GLY A 126 -7.84 -0.46 4.85
N ILE A 127 -7.84 -1.75 4.57
CA ILE A 127 -9.02 -2.62 4.62
C ILE A 127 -8.80 -3.70 5.69
N ILE A 128 -9.77 -3.83 6.59
CA ILE A 128 -9.90 -4.97 7.51
C ILE A 128 -11.30 -5.54 7.36
N ALA A 129 -11.41 -6.82 6.99
CA ALA A 129 -12.67 -7.52 6.83
C ALA A 129 -12.82 -8.61 7.89
N ASN A 130 -14.00 -8.71 8.47
CA ASN A 130 -14.38 -9.77 9.41
C ASN A 130 -15.91 -9.94 9.45
N GLY A 131 -16.36 -11.11 9.93
CA GLY A 131 -17.80 -11.43 9.95
C GLY A 131 -18.65 -10.52 10.86
N LEU A 132 -18.06 -9.81 11.82
CA LEU A 132 -18.82 -8.90 12.70
C LEU A 132 -19.29 -7.63 11.98
N GLN A 133 -18.68 -7.30 10.85
CA GLN A 133 -19.06 -6.16 10.01
C GLN A 133 -20.22 -6.50 9.05
N GLU A 134 -20.56 -7.78 8.88
CA GLU A 134 -21.67 -8.19 8.06
C GLU A 134 -23.02 -7.73 8.63
N VAL A 135 -24.02 -7.56 7.76
CA VAL A 135 -25.38 -7.17 8.15
C VAL A 135 -26.39 -8.21 7.60
N PRO A 136 -26.90 -9.09 8.48
CA PRO A 136 -26.59 -9.29 9.89
C PRO A 136 -25.18 -9.88 10.12
N ALA A 137 -24.58 -9.63 11.30
CA ALA A 137 -23.27 -10.13 11.66
C ALA A 137 -23.16 -11.65 11.55
N VAL A 138 -22.03 -12.15 11.05
CA VAL A 138 -21.71 -13.57 10.87
C VAL A 138 -20.62 -13.98 11.86
N THR A 139 -20.86 -15.08 12.59
CA THR A 139 -19.85 -15.67 13.46
C THR A 139 -18.94 -16.57 12.62
N THR A 140 -17.70 -16.12 12.41
CA THR A 140 -16.68 -16.82 11.64
C THR A 140 -15.29 -16.47 12.17
N THR A 141 -14.32 -17.33 11.88
CA THR A 141 -12.90 -17.07 12.07
C THR A 141 -12.22 -16.50 10.81
N ALA A 142 -12.99 -16.38 9.72
CA ALA A 142 -12.51 -15.78 8.49
C ALA A 142 -12.20 -14.28 8.71
N SER A 143 -11.15 -13.83 8.08
CA SER A 143 -10.73 -12.43 8.12
C SER A 143 -10.05 -12.02 6.82
N GLY A 144 -10.02 -10.73 6.55
CA GLY A 144 -9.30 -10.17 5.42
C GLY A 144 -8.54 -8.90 5.79
N ALA A 145 -7.43 -8.67 5.12
CA ALA A 145 -6.66 -7.46 5.24
C ALA A 145 -6.06 -7.05 3.89
N GLY A 146 -5.96 -5.76 3.66
CA GLY A 146 -5.40 -5.22 2.42
C GLY A 146 -5.46 -3.71 2.38
N ALA A 147 -5.34 -3.16 1.19
CA ALA A 147 -5.50 -1.73 0.99
C ALA A 147 -5.92 -1.41 -0.45
N PHE A 148 -6.60 -0.29 -0.61
CA PHE A 148 -6.86 0.34 -1.90
C PHE A 148 -6.09 1.64 -2.01
N THR A 149 -5.58 1.91 -3.20
CA THR A 149 -4.87 3.13 -3.56
C THR A 149 -5.69 3.90 -4.57
N LEU A 150 -6.06 5.13 -4.23
CA LEU A 150 -6.84 6.04 -5.05
C LEU A 150 -5.96 7.19 -5.56
N ASN A 151 -5.96 7.40 -6.85
CA ASN A 151 -5.46 8.64 -7.43
C ASN A 151 -6.61 9.66 -7.48
N THR A 152 -6.57 10.67 -6.61
CA THR A 152 -7.64 11.66 -6.46
C THR A 152 -7.76 12.61 -7.65
N SER A 153 -6.73 12.72 -8.50
CA SER A 153 -6.76 13.54 -9.71
C SER A 153 -7.43 12.85 -10.89
N THR A 154 -7.34 11.52 -10.97
CA THR A 154 -7.82 10.74 -12.10
C THR A 154 -8.99 9.80 -11.77
N GLY A 155 -9.19 9.52 -10.48
CA GLY A 155 -10.12 8.51 -9.99
C GLY A 155 -9.60 7.07 -10.10
N ALA A 156 -8.38 6.85 -10.61
CA ALA A 156 -7.82 5.51 -10.76
C ALA A 156 -7.74 4.80 -9.41
N LEU A 157 -8.32 3.61 -9.32
CA LEU A 157 -8.35 2.77 -8.14
C LEU A 157 -7.57 1.49 -8.39
N SER A 158 -6.73 1.10 -7.44
CA SER A 158 -5.96 -0.15 -7.46
C SER A 158 -5.84 -0.72 -6.05
N GLY A 159 -5.29 -1.91 -5.94
CA GLY A 159 -5.05 -2.57 -4.66
C GLY A 159 -5.77 -3.90 -4.53
N SER A 160 -5.56 -4.55 -3.38
CA SER A 160 -6.06 -5.89 -3.13
C SER A 160 -6.36 -6.13 -1.65
N VAL A 161 -7.16 -7.15 -1.40
CA VAL A 161 -7.44 -7.69 -0.06
C VAL A 161 -7.14 -9.19 -0.08
N THR A 162 -6.39 -9.67 0.89
CA THR A 162 -6.13 -11.10 1.09
C THR A 162 -7.01 -11.61 2.22
N ILE A 163 -7.78 -12.65 1.95
CA ILE A 163 -8.64 -13.31 2.92
C ILE A 163 -8.05 -14.63 3.40
N THR A 164 -8.30 -14.94 4.65
CA THR A 164 -7.89 -16.18 5.31
C THR A 164 -9.08 -16.80 6.06
N GLY A 165 -8.99 -18.11 6.34
CA GLY A 165 -10.02 -18.82 7.09
C GLY A 165 -11.28 -19.20 6.29
N MET A 166 -11.35 -18.83 5.02
CA MET A 166 -12.44 -19.23 4.11
C MET A 166 -11.96 -19.26 2.65
N THR A 167 -12.79 -19.85 1.78
CA THR A 167 -12.65 -19.73 0.33
C THR A 167 -13.86 -18.96 -0.19
N ALA A 168 -13.64 -17.76 -0.68
CA ALA A 168 -14.71 -16.96 -1.30
C ALA A 168 -14.93 -17.39 -2.76
N ASN A 169 -16.18 -17.36 -3.19
CA ASN A 169 -16.57 -17.62 -4.58
C ASN A 169 -16.63 -16.33 -5.41
N MET A 170 -16.81 -15.20 -4.74
CA MET A 170 -16.87 -13.86 -5.31
C MET A 170 -16.48 -12.84 -4.25
N ALA A 171 -16.05 -11.67 -4.69
CA ALA A 171 -15.79 -10.54 -3.82
C ALA A 171 -16.13 -9.23 -4.55
N HIS A 172 -16.63 -8.26 -3.80
CA HIS A 172 -17.09 -7.00 -4.35
C HIS A 172 -16.71 -5.82 -3.44
N ILE A 173 -16.62 -4.64 -4.05
CA ILE A 173 -16.76 -3.36 -3.36
C ILE A 173 -18.22 -2.94 -3.52
N HIS A 174 -18.86 -2.60 -2.42
CA HIS A 174 -20.24 -2.13 -2.35
C HIS A 174 -20.27 -0.66 -1.93
N GLU A 175 -21.33 0.05 -2.32
CA GLU A 175 -21.62 1.40 -1.86
C GLU A 175 -22.71 1.32 -0.79
N GLY A 176 -22.35 1.68 0.45
CA GLY A 176 -23.24 1.69 1.61
C GLY A 176 -22.49 2.13 2.86
N GLU A 177 -23.18 2.84 3.72
CA GLU A 177 -22.67 3.26 5.02
C GLU A 177 -22.51 2.07 5.98
N MET A 178 -21.73 2.25 7.03
CA MET A 178 -21.55 1.24 8.07
C MET A 178 -22.91 0.77 8.63
N GLY A 179 -23.10 -0.56 8.65
CA GLY A 179 -24.33 -1.17 9.13
C GLY A 179 -25.50 -1.19 8.12
N VAL A 180 -25.25 -0.82 6.87
CA VAL A 180 -26.24 -0.83 5.79
C VAL A 180 -25.75 -1.68 4.63
N ASN A 181 -26.60 -2.58 4.14
CA ASN A 181 -26.32 -3.30 2.89
C ASN A 181 -26.56 -2.39 1.69
N GLY A 182 -25.57 -2.27 0.83
CA GLY A 182 -25.60 -1.44 -0.37
C GLY A 182 -25.45 -2.24 -1.65
N ASP A 183 -25.57 -1.56 -2.77
CA ASP A 183 -25.44 -2.16 -4.09
C ASP A 183 -23.98 -2.47 -4.43
N VAL A 184 -23.76 -3.45 -5.31
CA VAL A 184 -22.42 -3.75 -5.85
C VAL A 184 -21.95 -2.61 -6.75
N LEU A 185 -20.78 -2.07 -6.42
CA LEU A 185 -20.12 -1.04 -7.22
C LEU A 185 -19.07 -1.64 -8.15
N ILE A 186 -18.19 -2.50 -7.63
CA ILE A 186 -17.06 -3.10 -8.37
C ILE A 186 -16.93 -4.57 -7.98
N GLY A 187 -16.88 -5.46 -8.99
CA GLY A 187 -16.47 -6.86 -8.78
C GLY A 187 -14.94 -6.94 -8.67
N LEU A 188 -14.44 -7.65 -7.66
CA LEU A 188 -13.01 -7.92 -7.50
C LEU A 188 -12.61 -9.17 -8.29
N THR A 189 -11.36 -9.20 -8.73
CA THR A 189 -10.77 -10.31 -9.48
C THR A 189 -10.01 -11.23 -8.53
N ALA A 190 -10.34 -12.53 -8.58
CA ALA A 190 -9.65 -13.55 -7.79
C ALA A 190 -8.21 -13.73 -8.27
N GLY A 191 -7.27 -13.71 -7.34
CA GLY A 191 -5.87 -14.07 -7.52
C GLY A 191 -5.53 -15.40 -6.83
N THR A 192 -4.26 -15.59 -6.54
CA THR A 192 -3.76 -16.75 -5.79
C THR A 192 -3.83 -16.53 -4.28
N SER A 193 -3.84 -17.60 -3.50
CA SER A 193 -3.69 -17.57 -2.04
C SER A 193 -4.69 -16.67 -1.29
N GLY A 194 -5.94 -16.62 -1.77
CA GLY A 194 -7.00 -15.82 -1.14
C GLY A 194 -6.98 -14.33 -1.46
N MET A 195 -6.11 -13.88 -2.36
CA MET A 195 -6.06 -12.49 -2.80
C MET A 195 -7.20 -12.15 -3.77
N TRP A 196 -7.80 -10.97 -3.57
CA TRP A 196 -8.81 -10.39 -4.44
C TRP A 196 -8.40 -8.95 -4.79
N SER A 197 -8.28 -8.65 -6.07
CA SER A 197 -7.74 -7.39 -6.57
C SER A 197 -8.78 -6.56 -7.29
N VAL A 198 -8.63 -5.25 -7.22
CA VAL A 198 -9.36 -4.31 -8.07
C VAL A 198 -8.97 -4.60 -9.53
N PRO A 199 -9.95 -4.74 -10.46
CA PRO A 199 -9.65 -4.95 -11.88
C PRO A 199 -8.79 -3.81 -12.46
N ALA A 200 -7.88 -4.14 -13.38
CA ALA A 200 -7.07 -3.15 -14.05
C ALA A 200 -7.94 -2.09 -14.76
N ASN A 201 -7.45 -0.85 -14.77
CA ASN A 201 -8.12 0.33 -15.36
C ASN A 201 -9.46 0.72 -14.70
N THR A 202 -9.69 0.29 -13.45
CA THR A 202 -10.83 0.76 -12.66
C THR A 202 -10.67 2.23 -12.31
N THR A 203 -11.71 3.02 -12.54
CA THR A 203 -11.76 4.43 -12.17
C THR A 203 -13.06 4.75 -11.44
N LEU A 204 -12.98 5.54 -10.38
CA LEU A 204 -14.12 6.10 -9.67
C LEU A 204 -14.51 7.46 -10.27
N THR A 205 -15.81 7.75 -10.26
CA THR A 205 -16.31 9.11 -10.55
C THR A 205 -15.99 10.05 -9.37
N ALA A 206 -16.07 11.36 -9.58
CA ALA A 206 -15.88 12.33 -8.50
C ALA A 206 -16.85 12.10 -7.32
N GLU A 207 -18.08 11.68 -7.58
CA GLU A 207 -19.06 11.34 -6.56
C GLU A 207 -18.64 10.11 -5.76
N GLN A 208 -18.22 9.05 -6.44
CA GLN A 208 -17.75 7.81 -5.81
C GLN A 208 -16.46 8.03 -4.99
N MET A 209 -15.56 8.90 -5.43
CA MET A 209 -14.37 9.30 -4.65
C MET A 209 -14.78 10.00 -3.35
N ASN A 210 -15.78 10.88 -3.37
CA ASN A 210 -16.30 11.51 -2.17
C ASN A 210 -16.94 10.46 -1.23
N VAL A 211 -17.74 9.54 -1.76
CA VAL A 211 -18.34 8.44 -0.99
C VAL A 211 -17.23 7.59 -0.33
N MET A 212 -16.16 7.28 -1.06
CA MET A 212 -15.01 6.53 -0.51
C MET A 212 -14.33 7.31 0.63
N ALA A 213 -14.08 8.61 0.45
CA ALA A 213 -13.47 9.48 1.45
C ALA A 213 -14.32 9.59 2.72
N ASP A 214 -15.65 9.57 2.59
CA ASP A 214 -16.62 9.62 3.69
C ASP A 214 -16.84 8.24 4.37
N GLY A 215 -16.18 7.19 3.90
CA GLY A 215 -16.31 5.82 4.44
C GLY A 215 -17.58 5.10 4.00
N GLY A 216 -18.17 5.50 2.88
CA GLY A 216 -19.39 4.95 2.30
C GLY A 216 -19.15 3.77 1.33
N LEU A 217 -17.94 3.19 1.31
CA LEU A 217 -17.64 1.96 0.58
C LEU A 217 -17.19 0.85 1.53
N TYR A 218 -17.56 -0.39 1.22
CA TYR A 218 -17.08 -1.56 1.97
C TYR A 218 -16.80 -2.73 1.03
N THR A 219 -15.95 -3.66 1.49
CA THR A 219 -15.68 -4.93 0.78
C THR A 219 -16.45 -6.07 1.41
N ASN A 220 -16.93 -6.98 0.57
CA ASN A 220 -17.69 -8.16 0.97
C ASN A 220 -17.16 -9.38 0.21
N PHE A 221 -17.02 -10.53 0.91
CA PHE A 221 -16.43 -11.77 0.42
C PHE A 221 -17.34 -12.98 0.64
#